data_662a9c40ce62d8b18dc2597ef7e490fe
#
_entry.id   662a9c40ce62d8b18dc2597ef7e490fe
#
_cell.length_a   1.000
_cell.length_b   1.000
_cell.length_c   1.000
_cell.angle_alpha   90.00
_cell.angle_beta   90.00
_cell.angle_gamma   90.00
#
_symmetry.space_group_name_H-M   'P 1'
#
loop_
_entity.id
_entity.type
_entity.pdbx_description
1 polymer ?
#
loop_
_entity_poly.entity_id
_entity_poly.type
_entity_poly.pdbx_seq_one_letter_code
_entity_poly.pdbx_strand_id
1 'polypeptide(L)'
;MMQKFRKLSLESQLFFSFMAVSVCLLLLSLSITLFSTITRQRQEIDKNISALAAYVASMDNVVSMLENGYPDGSANEALDSLSENFPDLNVIAIYNTTGLRFYHTNRKETGETFVGGEEEAILKGSQPYITIGYGTNGSQRRAFHSIRNSDGVIIGFVIASVFNTYISEQIHEVFPTYLLAAMIMLLVSILLAHGLVSLLRDSLMGHHPTELLDLYLRQDTVLNALEEGLVATDSTGSVVYANQAAENLFHVLPEKPEDPPSVSPDDGTSGQERTEPLMEGRTFRDFFPESQADRVLASGTPSYHRACTCENRRLLVSEIPADT
;
A
#
# COMPACT_ATOMS: atom_id res chain seq x y z
N MET A 1 7.60 18.81 11.39
CA MET A 1 6.27 18.57 10.81
C MET A 1 5.32 17.85 11.77
N MET A 2 5.76 16.78 12.45
CA MET A 2 4.94 16.03 13.44
C MET A 2 4.43 16.84 14.63
N GLN A 3 5.17 17.83 15.16
CA GLN A 3 4.71 18.66 16.27
C GLN A 3 3.57 19.62 15.93
N LYS A 4 3.46 20.08 14.67
CA LYS A 4 2.32 20.89 14.22
C LYS A 4 1.05 20.04 14.01
N PHE A 5 1.20 18.75 13.63
CA PHE A 5 0.11 17.83 13.43
C PHE A 5 -0.64 17.53 14.75
N ARG A 6 0.09 17.46 15.86
CA ARG A 6 -0.43 17.18 17.22
C ARG A 6 -1.28 18.31 17.80
N LYS A 7 -1.27 19.51 17.18
CA LYS A 7 -2.07 20.69 17.58
C LYS A 7 -3.40 20.82 16.82
N LEU A 8 -3.65 19.94 15.84
CA LEU A 8 -4.90 19.92 15.07
C LEU A 8 -6.00 19.20 15.87
N SER A 9 -7.26 19.53 15.59
CA SER A 9 -8.40 18.77 16.12
C SER A 9 -8.28 17.29 15.71
N LEU A 10 -8.81 16.38 16.51
CA LEU A 10 -8.79 14.95 16.22
C LEU A 10 -9.41 14.63 14.86
N GLU A 11 -10.50 15.32 14.48
CA GLU A 11 -11.13 15.20 13.17
C GLU A 11 -10.16 15.52 12.03
N SER A 12 -9.41 16.62 12.17
CA SER A 12 -8.41 17.02 11.19
C SER A 12 -7.25 16.02 11.12
N GLN A 13 -6.82 15.44 12.24
CA GLN A 13 -5.80 14.43 12.28
C GLN A 13 -6.26 13.15 11.56
N LEU A 14 -7.48 12.70 11.82
CA LEU A 14 -8.08 11.54 11.14
C LEU A 14 -8.21 11.81 9.64
N PHE A 15 -8.77 12.96 9.24
CA PHE A 15 -8.91 13.33 7.84
C PHE A 15 -7.57 13.32 7.09
N PHE A 16 -6.55 13.98 7.65
CA PHE A 16 -5.22 14.00 7.03
C PHE A 16 -4.54 12.63 7.02
N SER A 17 -4.77 11.79 8.02
CA SER A 17 -4.25 10.42 8.05
C SER A 17 -4.87 9.58 6.95
N PHE A 18 -6.20 9.61 6.78
CA PHE A 18 -6.88 8.91 5.69
C PHE A 18 -6.45 9.43 4.32
N MET A 19 -6.31 10.76 4.17
CA MET A 19 -5.82 11.36 2.94
C MET A 19 -4.40 10.92 2.63
N ALA A 20 -3.50 10.90 3.60
CA ALA A 20 -2.12 10.46 3.39
C ALA A 20 -2.05 9.00 2.94
N VAL A 21 -2.81 8.12 3.57
CA VAL A 21 -2.89 6.69 3.18
C VAL A 21 -3.47 6.56 1.78
N SER A 22 -4.56 7.25 1.47
CA SER A 22 -5.19 7.21 0.14
C SER A 22 -4.26 7.71 -0.96
N VAL A 23 -3.57 8.83 -0.74
CA VAL A 23 -2.60 9.37 -1.70
C VAL A 23 -1.43 8.40 -1.90
N CYS A 24 -0.92 7.78 -0.82
CA CYS A 24 0.14 6.78 -0.91
C CYS A 24 -0.30 5.56 -1.75
N LEU A 25 -1.49 5.05 -1.51
CA LEU A 25 -2.06 3.93 -2.27
C LEU A 25 -2.30 4.29 -3.74
N LEU A 26 -2.78 5.51 -4.02
CA LEU A 26 -2.95 6.01 -5.39
C LEU A 26 -1.62 6.11 -6.14
N LEU A 27 -0.59 6.67 -5.50
CA LEU A 27 0.75 6.76 -6.09
C LEU A 27 1.35 5.38 -6.35
N LEU A 28 1.19 4.44 -5.43
CA LEU A 28 1.65 3.06 -5.59
C LEU A 28 0.92 2.37 -6.74
N SER A 29 -0.41 2.47 -6.79
CA SER A 29 -1.24 1.90 -7.86
C SER A 29 -0.88 2.48 -9.23
N LEU A 30 -0.72 3.81 -9.31
CA LEU A 30 -0.33 4.50 -10.54
C LEU A 30 1.06 4.05 -11.01
N SER A 31 2.02 3.95 -10.10
CA SER A 31 3.38 3.48 -10.40
C SER A 31 3.40 2.06 -10.94
N ILE A 32 2.65 1.14 -10.31
CA ILE A 32 2.54 -0.26 -10.76
C ILE A 32 1.90 -0.32 -12.15
N THR A 33 0.81 0.43 -12.37
CA THR A 33 0.09 0.43 -13.64
C THR A 33 0.94 0.99 -14.77
N LEU A 34 1.61 2.13 -14.56
CA LEU A 34 2.54 2.71 -15.55
C LEU A 34 3.68 1.77 -15.86
N PHE A 35 4.32 1.20 -14.85
CA PHE A 35 5.42 0.24 -15.04
C PHE A 35 4.94 -0.99 -15.84
N SER A 36 3.79 -1.54 -15.50
CA SER A 36 3.19 -2.69 -16.19
C SER A 36 2.87 -2.35 -17.65
N THR A 37 2.27 -1.18 -17.91
CA THR A 37 1.91 -0.73 -19.26
C THR A 37 3.16 -0.54 -20.12
N ILE A 38 4.18 0.16 -19.62
CA ILE A 38 5.43 0.38 -20.33
C ILE A 38 6.12 -0.96 -20.63
N THR A 39 6.17 -1.86 -19.67
CA THR A 39 6.80 -3.18 -19.86
C THR A 39 6.04 -4.01 -20.89
N ARG A 40 4.71 -4.00 -20.84
CA ARG A 40 3.87 -4.72 -21.82
C ARG A 40 4.04 -4.17 -23.23
N GLN A 41 4.01 -2.84 -23.41
CA GLN A 41 4.22 -2.23 -24.70
C GLN A 41 5.61 -2.58 -25.28
N ARG A 42 6.66 -2.52 -24.45
CA ARG A 42 8.01 -2.93 -24.89
C ARG A 42 8.06 -4.39 -25.32
N GLN A 43 7.42 -5.29 -24.57
CA GLN A 43 7.37 -6.72 -24.93
C GLN A 43 6.59 -6.96 -26.23
N GLU A 44 5.54 -6.21 -26.47
CA GLU A 44 4.75 -6.30 -27.67
C GLU A 44 5.53 -5.82 -28.90
N ILE A 45 6.22 -4.69 -28.79
CA ILE A 45 7.13 -4.19 -29.83
C ILE A 45 8.23 -5.22 -30.11
N ASP A 46 8.88 -5.75 -29.08
CA ASP A 46 9.92 -6.78 -29.22
C ASP A 46 9.42 -8.01 -29.98
N LYS A 47 8.22 -8.47 -29.61
CA LYS A 47 7.57 -9.61 -30.26
C LYS A 47 7.27 -9.30 -31.72
N ASN A 48 6.77 -8.12 -32.03
CA ASN A 48 6.39 -7.71 -33.38
C ASN A 48 7.63 -7.57 -34.28
N ILE A 49 8.68 -6.88 -33.83
CA ILE A 49 9.92 -6.75 -34.65
C ILE A 49 10.62 -8.08 -34.79
N SER A 50 10.61 -8.96 -33.80
CA SER A 50 11.20 -10.29 -33.89
C SER A 50 10.42 -11.19 -34.86
N ALA A 51 9.11 -11.17 -34.81
CA ALA A 51 8.27 -11.93 -35.73
C ALA A 51 8.43 -11.44 -37.19
N LEU A 52 8.53 -10.13 -37.38
CA LEU A 52 8.76 -9.55 -38.69
C LEU A 52 10.14 -9.88 -39.22
N ALA A 53 11.18 -9.80 -38.37
CA ALA A 53 12.54 -10.20 -38.78
C ALA A 53 12.57 -11.70 -39.20
N ALA A 54 11.87 -12.57 -38.47
CA ALA A 54 11.75 -13.98 -38.79
C ALA A 54 11.02 -14.17 -40.14
N TYR A 55 9.91 -13.43 -40.34
CA TYR A 55 9.16 -13.50 -41.60
C TYR A 55 10.01 -13.05 -42.79
N VAL A 56 10.66 -11.90 -42.72
CA VAL A 56 11.55 -11.39 -43.75
C VAL A 56 12.69 -12.35 -44.03
N ALA A 57 13.27 -12.98 -43.00
CA ALA A 57 14.34 -13.96 -43.13
C ALA A 57 13.91 -15.24 -43.87
N SER A 58 12.61 -15.56 -43.91
CA SER A 58 12.03 -16.73 -44.59
C SER A 58 11.50 -16.44 -45.99
N MET A 59 11.58 -15.19 -46.46
CA MET A 59 11.08 -14.82 -47.79
C MET A 59 11.99 -15.35 -48.90
N ASP A 60 11.45 -16.11 -49.85
CA ASP A 60 12.22 -16.74 -50.97
C ASP A 60 12.97 -15.70 -51.81
N ASN A 61 12.36 -14.54 -52.09
CA ASN A 61 12.98 -13.45 -52.82
C ASN A 61 14.15 -12.82 -52.06
N VAL A 62 14.11 -12.76 -50.71
CA VAL A 62 15.22 -12.28 -49.90
C VAL A 62 16.36 -13.28 -49.86
N VAL A 63 16.07 -14.57 -49.75
CA VAL A 63 17.06 -15.65 -49.85
C VAL A 63 17.74 -15.62 -51.23
N SER A 64 16.95 -15.59 -52.32
CA SER A 64 17.46 -15.54 -53.68
C SER A 64 18.30 -14.28 -53.96
N MET A 65 17.91 -13.12 -53.42
CA MET A 65 18.69 -11.87 -53.54
C MET A 65 20.10 -12.02 -52.92
N LEU A 66 20.19 -12.66 -51.75
CA LEU A 66 21.50 -12.86 -51.10
C LEU A 66 22.33 -13.95 -51.79
N GLU A 67 21.73 -15.03 -52.28
CA GLU A 67 22.41 -16.07 -53.02
C GLU A 67 22.96 -15.55 -54.36
N ASN A 68 22.21 -14.72 -55.06
CA ASN A 68 22.63 -14.10 -56.31
C ASN A 68 23.72 -13.03 -56.14
N GLY A 69 23.85 -12.47 -54.90
CA GLY A 69 24.89 -11.51 -54.57
C GLY A 69 24.66 -10.08 -55.08
N TYR A 70 23.44 -9.74 -55.51
CA TYR A 70 23.07 -8.39 -55.92
C TYR A 70 21.64 -8.05 -55.49
N PRO A 71 21.30 -6.74 -55.23
CA PRO A 71 19.97 -6.30 -54.89
C PRO A 71 18.92 -6.66 -55.97
N ASP A 72 17.83 -7.30 -55.57
CA ASP A 72 16.75 -7.70 -56.47
C ASP A 72 15.56 -6.74 -56.37
N GLY A 73 15.00 -6.31 -57.54
CA GLY A 73 13.86 -5.42 -57.60
C GLY A 73 12.59 -6.00 -56.95
N SER A 74 12.34 -7.30 -57.14
CA SER A 74 11.15 -7.97 -56.61
C SER A 74 11.20 -8.08 -55.07
N ALA A 75 12.39 -8.38 -54.52
CA ALA A 75 12.61 -8.39 -53.09
C ALA A 75 12.42 -6.97 -52.51
N ASN A 76 12.92 -5.97 -53.19
CA ASN A 76 12.82 -4.57 -52.80
C ASN A 76 11.35 -4.09 -52.74
N GLU A 77 10.53 -4.37 -53.77
CA GLU A 77 9.11 -4.00 -53.80
C GLU A 77 8.30 -4.67 -52.66
N ALA A 78 8.58 -5.94 -52.40
CA ALA A 78 7.92 -6.67 -51.32
C ALA A 78 8.28 -6.10 -49.95
N LEU A 79 9.55 -5.74 -49.72
CA LEU A 79 10.04 -5.15 -48.48
C LEU A 79 9.54 -3.70 -48.26
N ASP A 80 9.43 -2.91 -49.37
CA ASP A 80 8.82 -1.58 -49.29
C ASP A 80 7.37 -1.66 -48.93
N SER A 81 6.60 -2.56 -49.57
CA SER A 81 5.20 -2.79 -49.22
C SER A 81 5.04 -3.26 -47.77
N LEU A 82 5.93 -4.09 -47.25
CA LEU A 82 5.95 -4.47 -45.83
C LEU A 82 6.19 -3.26 -44.96
N SER A 83 7.19 -2.44 -45.25
CA SER A 83 7.51 -1.26 -44.47
C SER A 83 6.36 -0.23 -44.43
N GLU A 84 5.63 -0.06 -45.56
CA GLU A 84 4.49 0.86 -45.62
C GLU A 84 3.26 0.34 -44.85
N ASN A 85 3.05 -0.97 -44.77
CA ASN A 85 1.92 -1.58 -44.10
C ASN A 85 2.11 -1.77 -42.59
N PHE A 86 3.33 -1.61 -42.08
CA PHE A 86 3.66 -1.69 -40.65
C PHE A 86 4.11 -0.32 -40.12
N PRO A 87 3.19 0.57 -39.73
CA PRO A 87 3.52 1.95 -39.33
C PRO A 87 4.42 2.02 -38.09
N ASP A 88 4.41 1.00 -37.26
CA ASP A 88 5.24 0.90 -36.05
C ASP A 88 6.68 0.49 -36.36
N LEU A 89 6.96 0.09 -37.60
CA LEU A 89 8.27 -0.36 -38.04
C LEU A 89 9.02 0.79 -38.72
N ASN A 90 10.12 1.19 -38.12
CA ASN A 90 10.89 2.29 -38.67
C ASN A 90 11.93 1.84 -39.70
N VAL A 91 12.56 0.67 -39.50
CA VAL A 91 13.63 0.19 -40.37
C VAL A 91 13.58 -1.32 -40.57
N ILE A 92 13.65 -1.75 -41.82
CA ILE A 92 14.07 -3.09 -42.23
C ILE A 92 15.41 -2.93 -42.94
N ALA A 93 16.37 -3.75 -42.58
CA ALA A 93 17.65 -3.80 -43.28
C ALA A 93 18.13 -5.25 -43.43
N ILE A 94 18.66 -5.59 -44.60
CA ILE A 94 19.14 -6.92 -44.92
C ILE A 94 20.65 -6.82 -45.28
N TYR A 95 21.41 -7.73 -44.71
CA TYR A 95 22.86 -7.77 -44.83
C TYR A 95 23.31 -9.18 -45.23
N ASN A 96 24.39 -9.24 -46.00
CA ASN A 96 25.09 -10.50 -46.24
C ASN A 96 26.01 -10.88 -45.05
N THR A 97 26.72 -11.97 -45.16
CA THR A 97 27.70 -12.45 -44.16
C THR A 97 28.91 -11.55 -43.95
N THR A 98 29.23 -10.66 -44.89
CA THR A 98 30.29 -9.67 -44.74
C THR A 98 29.83 -8.35 -44.15
N GLY A 99 28.52 -8.25 -43.81
CA GLY A 99 27.91 -7.04 -43.27
C GLY A 99 27.55 -6.01 -44.35
N LEU A 100 27.66 -6.32 -45.64
CA LEU A 100 27.23 -5.44 -46.73
C LEU A 100 25.71 -5.39 -46.77
N ARG A 101 25.13 -4.19 -46.82
CA ARG A 101 23.70 -3.92 -46.81
C ARG A 101 23.08 -4.05 -48.19
N PHE A 102 22.25 -5.05 -48.38
CA PHE A 102 21.52 -5.32 -49.64
C PHE A 102 20.21 -4.55 -49.73
N TYR A 103 19.58 -4.33 -48.61
CA TYR A 103 18.33 -3.56 -48.50
C TYR A 103 18.34 -2.72 -47.24
N HIS A 104 17.72 -1.54 -47.34
CA HIS A 104 17.39 -0.69 -46.21
C HIS A 104 16.14 0.13 -46.56
N THR A 105 15.21 0.33 -45.61
CA THR A 105 14.03 1.19 -45.80
C THR A 105 14.41 2.60 -46.25
N ASN A 106 15.52 3.15 -45.76
CA ASN A 106 16.14 4.35 -46.33
C ASN A 106 17.14 3.91 -47.42
N ARG A 107 16.75 4.04 -48.69
CA ARG A 107 17.54 3.61 -49.84
C ARG A 107 18.96 4.21 -49.94
N LYS A 108 19.19 5.37 -49.31
CA LYS A 108 20.52 6.02 -49.31
C LYS A 108 21.58 5.22 -48.55
N GLU A 109 21.13 4.32 -47.68
CA GLU A 109 22.00 3.52 -46.87
C GLU A 109 22.29 2.12 -47.45
N THR A 110 21.71 1.79 -48.58
CA THR A 110 21.97 0.53 -49.29
C THR A 110 23.41 0.56 -49.88
N GLY A 111 24.12 -0.54 -49.74
CA GLY A 111 25.52 -0.66 -50.18
C GLY A 111 26.55 -0.28 -49.11
N GLU A 112 26.11 0.25 -47.96
CA GLU A 112 27.03 0.51 -46.83
C GLU A 112 27.26 -0.76 -45.99
N THR A 113 28.35 -0.78 -45.23
CA THR A 113 28.66 -1.89 -44.32
C THR A 113 28.07 -1.61 -42.94
N PHE A 114 27.54 -2.65 -42.29
CA PHE A 114 27.09 -2.57 -40.92
C PHE A 114 28.23 -2.23 -39.95
N VAL A 115 28.03 -1.25 -39.11
CA VAL A 115 28.99 -0.82 -38.09
C VAL A 115 28.36 -0.95 -36.74
N GLY A 116 28.70 -1.98 -35.95
CA GLY A 116 28.12 -2.18 -34.64
C GLY A 116 28.70 -3.35 -33.86
N GLY A 117 29.14 -4.43 -34.59
CA GLY A 117 29.66 -5.65 -33.95
C GLY A 117 28.58 -6.53 -33.29
N GLU A 118 27.33 -6.09 -33.31
CA GLU A 118 26.20 -6.82 -32.73
C GLU A 118 25.80 -8.03 -33.58
N GLU A 119 26.16 -8.03 -34.92
CA GLU A 119 25.84 -9.06 -35.89
C GLU A 119 26.66 -10.36 -35.71
N GLU A 120 27.76 -10.28 -34.99
CA GLU A 120 28.68 -11.42 -34.85
C GLU A 120 28.02 -12.66 -34.25
N ALA A 121 27.14 -12.46 -33.26
CA ALA A 121 26.43 -13.55 -32.59
C ALA A 121 25.46 -14.26 -33.55
N ILE A 122 24.67 -13.51 -34.36
CA ILE A 122 23.70 -14.11 -35.29
C ILE A 122 24.38 -14.80 -36.43
N LEU A 123 25.51 -14.28 -36.92
CA LEU A 123 26.31 -14.91 -37.95
C LEU A 123 27.02 -16.19 -37.47
N LYS A 124 27.31 -16.31 -36.18
CA LYS A 124 27.80 -17.55 -35.53
C LYS A 124 26.70 -18.56 -35.23
N GLY A 125 25.44 -18.27 -35.57
CA GLY A 125 24.32 -19.20 -35.44
C GLY A 125 23.60 -19.10 -34.12
N SER A 126 23.72 -18.01 -33.36
CA SER A 126 22.90 -17.76 -32.16
C SER A 126 21.42 -17.73 -32.48
N GLN A 127 20.59 -18.01 -31.50
CA GLN A 127 19.14 -17.79 -31.58
C GLN A 127 18.85 -16.30 -31.83
N PRO A 128 17.75 -15.96 -32.51
CA PRO A 128 17.32 -14.57 -32.67
C PRO A 128 17.30 -13.81 -31.34
N TYR A 129 17.74 -12.56 -31.36
CA TYR A 129 17.81 -11.72 -30.16
C TYR A 129 17.49 -10.26 -30.49
N ILE A 130 17.26 -9.49 -29.42
CA ILE A 130 16.95 -8.07 -29.50
C ILE A 130 18.02 -7.29 -28.76
N THR A 131 18.50 -6.21 -29.38
CA THR A 131 19.46 -5.28 -28.78
C THR A 131 18.89 -3.85 -28.77
N ILE A 132 19.54 -2.98 -28.02
CA ILE A 132 19.37 -1.55 -28.11
C ILE A 132 20.66 -0.98 -28.65
N GLY A 133 20.60 -0.50 -29.89
CA GLY A 133 21.78 0.06 -30.59
C GLY A 133 21.54 1.49 -31.04
N TYR A 134 22.62 2.18 -31.41
CA TYR A 134 22.55 3.50 -32.00
C TYR A 134 22.75 3.36 -33.53
N GLY A 135 21.72 3.79 -34.28
CA GLY A 135 21.80 3.89 -35.74
C GLY A 135 22.01 5.32 -36.18
N THR A 136 22.03 5.54 -37.50
CA THR A 136 22.13 6.86 -38.14
C THR A 136 21.07 7.84 -37.68
N ASN A 137 19.90 7.35 -37.30
CA ASN A 137 18.74 8.18 -36.88
C ASN A 137 18.42 8.10 -35.35
N GLY A 138 19.39 7.68 -34.54
CA GLY A 138 19.26 7.66 -33.08
C GLY A 138 19.18 6.26 -32.46
N SER A 139 18.75 6.21 -31.19
CA SER A 139 18.63 4.97 -30.45
C SER A 139 17.44 4.13 -30.94
N GLN A 140 17.69 2.86 -31.20
CA GLN A 140 16.74 1.90 -31.79
C GLN A 140 16.73 0.59 -30.98
N ARG A 141 15.56 -0.02 -30.90
CA ARG A 141 15.43 -1.45 -30.55
C ARG A 141 15.51 -2.25 -31.85
N ARG A 142 16.40 -3.21 -31.90
CA ARG A 142 16.74 -3.98 -33.09
C ARG A 142 16.55 -5.46 -32.83
N ALA A 143 15.75 -6.15 -33.66
CA ALA A 143 15.65 -7.60 -33.69
C ALA A 143 16.55 -8.14 -34.80
N PHE A 144 17.43 -9.08 -34.46
CA PHE A 144 18.32 -9.77 -35.35
C PHE A 144 17.80 -11.17 -35.64
N HIS A 145 17.78 -11.54 -36.92
CA HIS A 145 17.47 -12.89 -37.35
C HIS A 145 18.41 -13.34 -38.49
N SER A 146 18.91 -14.59 -38.40
CA SER A 146 19.76 -15.14 -39.49
C SER A 146 18.91 -15.53 -40.68
N ILE A 147 19.42 -15.24 -41.91
CA ILE A 147 18.87 -15.71 -43.18
C ILE A 147 19.65 -16.94 -43.58
N ARG A 148 18.92 -18.02 -43.89
CA ARG A 148 19.53 -19.29 -44.27
C ARG A 148 19.06 -19.70 -45.65
N ASN A 149 19.94 -20.35 -46.38
CA ASN A 149 19.58 -20.99 -47.66
C ASN A 149 18.90 -22.33 -47.43
N SER A 150 18.52 -23.01 -48.51
CA SER A 150 17.91 -24.35 -48.53
C SER A 150 18.71 -25.43 -47.80
N ASP A 151 20.04 -25.27 -47.76
CA ASP A 151 20.98 -26.18 -47.09
C ASP A 151 21.14 -25.87 -45.61
N GLY A 152 20.46 -24.84 -45.09
CA GLY A 152 20.55 -24.40 -43.70
C GLY A 152 21.76 -23.54 -43.36
N VAL A 153 22.57 -23.18 -44.37
CA VAL A 153 23.76 -22.32 -44.20
C VAL A 153 23.33 -20.87 -44.05
N ILE A 154 23.96 -20.16 -43.13
CA ILE A 154 23.71 -18.72 -42.92
C ILE A 154 24.33 -17.95 -44.08
N ILE A 155 23.52 -17.25 -44.86
CA ILE A 155 23.91 -16.42 -46.00
C ILE A 155 23.84 -14.93 -45.72
N GLY A 156 23.24 -14.55 -44.58
CA GLY A 156 23.10 -13.17 -44.16
C GLY A 156 22.24 -13.03 -42.90
N PHE A 157 21.87 -11.80 -42.62
CA PHE A 157 20.95 -11.49 -41.49
C PHE A 157 20.06 -10.32 -41.83
N VAL A 158 18.93 -10.27 -41.14
CA VAL A 158 17.96 -9.19 -41.20
C VAL A 158 17.91 -8.47 -39.84
N ILE A 159 17.74 -7.16 -39.91
CA ILE A 159 17.42 -6.29 -38.76
C ILE A 159 16.07 -5.68 -39.01
N ALA A 160 15.14 -5.88 -38.06
CA ALA A 160 13.93 -5.10 -37.96
C ALA A 160 14.04 -4.20 -36.73
N SER A 161 13.77 -2.90 -36.85
CA SER A 161 13.98 -1.97 -35.76
C SER A 161 12.92 -0.89 -35.63
N VAL A 162 12.74 -0.42 -34.38
CA VAL A 162 11.88 0.69 -34.00
C VAL A 162 12.72 1.72 -33.26
N PHE A 163 12.48 3.01 -33.52
CA PHE A 163 13.15 4.09 -32.78
C PHE A 163 12.59 4.20 -31.35
N ASN A 164 13.47 4.45 -30.39
CA ASN A 164 13.07 4.67 -29.02
C ASN A 164 12.22 5.94 -28.83
N THR A 165 12.32 6.94 -29.70
CA THR A 165 11.49 8.12 -29.73
C THR A 165 10.02 7.78 -29.94
N TYR A 166 9.73 6.84 -30.84
CA TYR A 166 8.37 6.36 -31.09
C TYR A 166 7.74 5.74 -29.82
N ILE A 167 8.53 4.96 -29.08
CA ILE A 167 8.07 4.37 -27.80
C ILE A 167 7.74 5.46 -26.77
N SER A 168 8.54 6.53 -26.73
CA SER A 168 8.30 7.64 -25.80
C SER A 168 7.05 8.46 -26.17
N GLU A 169 6.80 8.65 -27.45
CA GLU A 169 5.59 9.36 -27.94
C GLU A 169 4.31 8.60 -27.57
N GLN A 170 4.28 7.29 -27.74
CA GLN A 170 3.12 6.47 -27.30
C GLN A 170 2.86 6.56 -25.80
N ILE A 171 3.91 6.64 -24.98
CA ILE A 171 3.75 6.82 -23.52
C ILE A 171 3.13 8.19 -23.22
N HIS A 172 3.51 9.24 -23.95
CA HIS A 172 2.95 10.58 -23.78
C HIS A 172 1.46 10.65 -24.11
N GLU A 173 0.97 9.87 -25.05
CA GLU A 173 -0.45 9.83 -25.42
C GLU A 173 -1.33 9.23 -24.31
N VAL A 174 -0.83 8.23 -23.59
CA VAL A 174 -1.61 7.57 -22.52
C VAL A 174 -1.52 8.31 -21.18
N PHE A 175 -0.48 9.13 -20.98
CA PHE A 175 -0.25 9.83 -19.73
C PHE A 175 -1.42 10.72 -19.25
N PRO A 176 -2.07 11.54 -20.10
CA PRO A 176 -3.19 12.38 -19.67
C PRO A 176 -4.40 11.57 -19.20
N THR A 177 -4.62 10.38 -19.78
CA THR A 177 -5.69 9.47 -19.35
C THR A 177 -5.45 8.96 -17.92
N TYR A 178 -4.22 8.57 -17.60
CA TYR A 178 -3.85 8.17 -16.24
C TYR A 178 -3.91 9.33 -15.25
N LEU A 179 -3.53 10.55 -15.67
CA LEU A 179 -3.63 11.74 -14.85
C LEU A 179 -5.09 12.06 -14.52
N LEU A 180 -5.98 11.98 -15.52
CA LEU A 180 -7.41 12.20 -15.33
C LEU A 180 -8.00 11.16 -14.36
N ALA A 181 -7.68 9.89 -14.53
CA ALA A 181 -8.11 8.82 -13.63
C ALA A 181 -7.62 9.05 -12.19
N ALA A 182 -6.37 9.46 -12.03
CA ALA A 182 -5.80 9.79 -10.72
C ALA A 182 -6.51 10.97 -10.05
N MET A 183 -6.88 12.01 -10.82
CA MET A 183 -7.65 13.16 -10.33
C MET A 183 -9.05 12.76 -9.86
N ILE A 184 -9.75 11.92 -10.62
CA ILE A 184 -11.07 11.41 -10.25
C ILE A 184 -10.97 10.57 -8.96
N MET A 185 -10.01 9.67 -8.87
CA MET A 185 -9.79 8.86 -7.66
C MET A 185 -9.45 9.72 -6.44
N LEU A 186 -8.65 10.77 -6.62
CA LEU A 186 -8.33 11.72 -5.54
C LEU A 186 -9.59 12.44 -5.06
N LEU A 187 -10.44 12.91 -5.98
CA LEU A 187 -11.72 13.54 -5.63
C LEU A 187 -12.62 12.59 -4.83
N VAL A 188 -12.78 11.37 -5.31
CA VAL A 188 -13.55 10.33 -4.59
C VAL A 188 -12.97 10.06 -3.20
N SER A 189 -11.65 9.99 -3.08
CA SER A 189 -10.97 9.80 -1.79
C SER A 189 -11.25 10.96 -0.81
N ILE A 190 -11.25 12.20 -1.28
CA ILE A 190 -11.59 13.38 -0.47
C ILE A 190 -13.04 13.29 0.03
N LEU A 191 -13.99 12.96 -0.86
CA LEU A 191 -15.40 12.83 -0.51
C LEU A 191 -15.63 11.71 0.50
N LEU A 192 -14.98 10.55 0.31
CA LEU A 192 -15.07 9.42 1.24
C LEU A 192 -14.46 9.75 2.61
N ALA A 193 -13.29 10.40 2.64
CA ALA A 193 -12.65 10.81 3.88
C ALA A 193 -13.53 11.80 4.66
N HIS A 194 -14.14 12.77 3.96
CA HIS A 194 -15.05 13.72 4.59
C HIS A 194 -16.32 13.05 5.11
N GLY A 195 -16.92 12.15 4.31
CA GLY A 195 -18.10 11.38 4.72
C GLY A 195 -17.82 10.49 5.93
N LEU A 196 -16.66 9.81 5.98
CA LEU A 196 -16.27 8.95 7.09
C LEU A 196 -16.09 9.76 8.39
N VAL A 197 -15.40 10.91 8.31
CA VAL A 197 -15.22 11.80 9.47
C VAL A 197 -16.56 12.34 9.96
N SER A 198 -17.48 12.70 9.05
CA SER A 198 -18.83 13.13 9.41
C SER A 198 -19.63 12.02 10.09
N LEU A 199 -19.57 10.80 9.54
CA LEU A 199 -20.26 9.64 10.13
C LEU A 199 -19.74 9.30 11.54
N LEU A 200 -18.42 9.36 11.74
CA LEU A 200 -17.81 9.17 13.06
C LEU A 200 -18.27 10.25 14.05
N ARG A 201 -18.34 11.51 13.61
CA ARG A 201 -18.83 12.61 14.44
C ARG A 201 -20.28 12.39 14.86
N ASP A 202 -21.13 12.00 13.92
CA ASP A 202 -22.55 11.77 14.19
C ASP A 202 -22.76 10.54 15.12
N SER A 203 -21.93 9.49 14.94
CA SER A 203 -21.96 8.30 15.82
C SER A 203 -21.52 8.59 17.26
N LEU A 204 -20.69 9.61 17.47
CA LEU A 204 -20.26 10.07 18.79
C LEU A 204 -21.25 11.09 19.40
N MET A 205 -22.49 11.14 18.94
CA MET A 205 -23.56 12.04 19.43
C MET A 205 -23.15 13.52 19.41
N GLY A 206 -22.25 13.93 18.49
CA GLY A 206 -21.76 15.30 18.39
C GLY A 206 -20.74 15.70 19.46
N HIS A 207 -20.35 14.80 20.35
CA HIS A 207 -19.29 15.06 21.34
C HIS A 207 -17.91 14.75 20.76
N HIS A 208 -16.96 15.67 21.01
CA HIS A 208 -15.56 15.37 20.71
C HIS A 208 -15.08 14.24 21.63
N PRO A 209 -14.26 13.28 21.14
CA PRO A 209 -13.70 12.22 21.99
C PRO A 209 -12.96 12.73 23.22
N THR A 210 -12.40 13.95 23.13
CA THR A 210 -11.78 14.66 24.26
C THR A 210 -12.82 15.14 25.28
N GLU A 211 -14.01 15.51 24.85
CA GLU A 211 -15.11 15.91 25.77
C GLU A 211 -15.68 14.70 26.50
N LEU A 212 -15.79 13.54 25.82
CA LEU A 212 -16.20 12.29 26.47
C LEU A 212 -15.17 11.87 27.53
N LEU A 213 -13.88 12.00 27.23
CA LEU A 213 -12.83 11.73 28.20
C LEU A 213 -12.89 12.72 29.38
N ASP A 214 -13.09 14.01 29.10
CA ASP A 214 -13.25 15.04 30.14
C ASP A 214 -14.51 14.82 30.99
N LEU A 215 -15.63 14.38 30.39
CA LEU A 215 -16.84 14.00 31.12
C LEU A 215 -16.57 12.79 32.03
N TYR A 216 -15.88 11.77 31.53
CA TYR A 216 -15.52 10.60 32.32
C TYR A 216 -14.58 10.96 33.49
N LEU A 217 -13.53 11.76 33.24
CA LEU A 217 -12.61 12.24 34.27
C LEU A 217 -13.31 13.15 35.29
N ARG A 218 -14.24 14.00 34.87
CA ARG A 218 -15.04 14.82 35.78
C ARG A 218 -15.95 13.98 36.64
N GLN A 219 -16.60 12.94 36.06
CA GLN A 219 -17.43 12.03 36.79
C GLN A 219 -16.67 11.29 37.90
N ASP A 220 -15.49 10.78 37.56
CA ASP A 220 -14.58 10.13 38.51
C ASP A 220 -14.08 11.08 39.59
N THR A 221 -13.72 12.32 39.24
CA THR A 221 -13.30 13.35 40.17
C THR A 221 -14.43 13.72 41.12
N VAL A 222 -15.67 13.82 40.65
CA VAL A 222 -16.83 14.12 41.48
C VAL A 222 -17.15 12.96 42.46
N LEU A 223 -17.10 11.74 41.95
CA LEU A 223 -17.34 10.54 42.77
C LEU A 223 -16.25 10.35 43.83
N ASN A 224 -15.00 10.69 43.51
CA ASN A 224 -13.88 10.62 44.44
C ASN A 224 -13.85 11.83 45.45
N ALA A 225 -14.52 12.93 45.12
CA ALA A 225 -14.69 14.05 46.04
C ALA A 225 -15.82 13.84 47.10
N LEU A 226 -16.61 12.80 46.96
CA LEU A 226 -17.60 12.43 47.96
C LEU A 226 -16.89 11.86 49.20
N GLU A 227 -17.28 12.34 50.37
CA GLU A 227 -16.80 11.78 51.65
C GLU A 227 -17.51 10.44 51.97
N GLU A 228 -18.55 10.12 51.25
CA GLU A 228 -19.30 8.85 51.35
C GLU A 228 -18.64 7.78 50.44
N GLY A 229 -18.45 6.59 51.02
CA GLY A 229 -17.96 5.44 50.21
C GLY A 229 -19.01 4.95 49.24
N LEU A 230 -18.72 5.00 47.96
CA LEU A 230 -19.56 4.49 46.88
C LEU A 230 -18.97 3.23 46.29
N VAL A 231 -19.75 2.15 46.25
CA VAL A 231 -19.36 0.88 45.63
C VAL A 231 -20.44 0.45 44.66
N ALA A 232 -20.08 0.09 43.45
CA ALA A 232 -20.99 -0.54 42.50
C ALA A 232 -20.57 -2.00 42.29
N THR A 233 -21.54 -2.90 42.25
CA THR A 233 -21.34 -4.32 42.01
C THR A 233 -22.14 -4.77 40.78
N ASP A 234 -21.65 -5.79 40.11
CA ASP A 234 -22.42 -6.49 39.08
C ASP A 234 -23.47 -7.44 39.69
N SER A 235 -24.24 -8.12 38.85
CA SER A 235 -25.26 -9.09 39.27
C SER A 235 -24.70 -10.30 40.02
N THR A 236 -23.40 -10.53 40.00
CA THR A 236 -22.74 -11.61 40.76
C THR A 236 -22.20 -11.15 42.11
N GLY A 237 -22.29 -9.83 42.40
CA GLY A 237 -21.74 -9.23 43.62
C GLY A 237 -20.26 -8.88 43.52
N SER A 238 -19.68 -8.96 42.33
CA SER A 238 -18.30 -8.52 42.08
C SER A 238 -18.26 -6.99 41.99
N VAL A 239 -17.27 -6.38 42.62
CA VAL A 239 -17.08 -4.93 42.59
C VAL A 239 -16.58 -4.48 41.21
N VAL A 240 -17.37 -3.63 40.56
CA VAL A 240 -17.04 -3.02 39.25
C VAL A 240 -16.58 -1.58 39.39
N TYR A 241 -16.84 -0.95 40.52
CA TYR A 241 -16.38 0.41 40.83
C TYR A 241 -16.36 0.64 42.35
N ALA A 242 -15.34 1.31 42.84
CA ALA A 242 -15.24 1.83 44.18
C ALA A 242 -14.57 3.20 44.16
N ASN A 243 -15.15 4.21 44.89
CA ASN A 243 -14.48 5.48 45.03
C ASN A 243 -13.43 5.43 46.15
N GLN A 244 -12.54 6.43 46.19
CA GLN A 244 -11.44 6.50 47.17
C GLN A 244 -11.95 6.46 48.63
N ALA A 245 -13.13 7.05 48.92
CA ALA A 245 -13.73 7.01 50.24
C ALA A 245 -14.15 5.59 50.65
N ALA A 246 -14.65 4.77 49.70
CA ALA A 246 -14.96 3.37 49.94
C ALA A 246 -13.70 2.54 50.22
N GLU A 247 -12.67 2.71 49.46
CA GLU A 247 -11.39 2.01 49.64
C GLU A 247 -10.77 2.37 51.01
N ASN A 248 -10.81 3.64 51.39
CA ASN A 248 -10.36 4.09 52.71
C ASN A 248 -11.20 3.56 53.88
N LEU A 249 -12.51 3.39 53.67
CA LEU A 249 -13.44 2.89 54.68
C LEU A 249 -13.22 1.42 55.02
N PHE A 250 -12.96 0.61 54.00
CA PHE A 250 -12.80 -0.84 54.16
C PHE A 250 -11.39 -1.27 54.45
N HIS A 251 -10.42 -0.35 54.61
CA HIS A 251 -9.03 -0.62 55.00
C HIS A 251 -8.43 -1.82 54.27
N VAL A 252 -8.46 -1.80 52.97
CA VAL A 252 -7.76 -2.80 52.20
C VAL A 252 -6.28 -2.48 52.29
N LEU A 253 -5.64 -2.97 53.36
CA LEU A 253 -4.19 -2.90 53.49
C LEU A 253 -3.61 -3.84 52.45
N PRO A 254 -2.60 -3.40 51.64
CA PRO A 254 -1.86 -4.31 50.79
C PRO A 254 -1.23 -5.38 51.71
N GLU A 255 -1.45 -6.65 51.40
CA GLU A 255 -0.67 -7.75 52.02
C GLU A 255 0.81 -7.39 51.91
N LYS A 256 1.46 -7.27 53.06
CA LYS A 256 2.88 -6.94 53.14
C LYS A 256 3.66 -8.05 52.44
N PRO A 257 4.40 -7.78 51.35
CA PRO A 257 5.23 -8.81 50.77
C PRO A 257 6.28 -9.20 51.79
N GLU A 258 6.33 -10.46 52.17
CA GLU A 258 7.46 -11.08 52.89
C GLU A 258 8.61 -11.12 51.87
N ASP A 259 9.60 -10.28 52.07
CA ASP A 259 10.92 -10.11 51.50
C ASP A 259 11.16 -8.80 50.75
N PRO A 260 12.20 -8.03 51.13
CA PRO A 260 12.57 -6.81 50.44
C PRO A 260 13.25 -7.11 49.10
N PRO A 261 12.82 -6.54 47.99
CA PRO A 261 13.59 -6.63 46.76
C PRO A 261 14.87 -5.80 46.90
N SER A 262 15.98 -6.41 46.52
CA SER A 262 17.29 -5.80 46.39
C SER A 262 17.23 -4.55 45.48
N VAL A 263 17.56 -3.41 46.04
CA VAL A 263 17.62 -2.12 45.36
C VAL A 263 18.75 -2.11 44.34
N SER A 264 18.43 -1.89 43.09
CA SER A 264 19.36 -1.34 42.09
C SER A 264 19.00 0.12 41.87
N PRO A 265 19.94 1.05 41.99
CA PRO A 265 19.68 2.47 41.76
C PRO A 265 19.89 2.77 40.27
N ASP A 266 18.92 3.34 39.65
CA ASP A 266 18.99 4.35 38.61
C ASP A 266 17.86 4.16 37.58
N ASP A 267 16.81 4.93 37.64
CA ASP A 267 16.30 5.71 36.53
C ASP A 267 15.20 6.66 37.03
N GLY A 268 15.50 7.95 36.92
CA GLY A 268 14.61 9.02 37.27
C GLY A 268 13.50 9.20 36.26
N THR A 269 12.36 8.55 36.51
CA THR A 269 11.07 8.92 35.88
C THR A 269 10.04 9.04 36.97
N SER A 270 9.60 10.26 37.24
CA SER A 270 8.46 10.57 38.09
C SER A 270 7.18 10.00 37.46
N GLY A 271 6.95 8.72 37.66
CA GLY A 271 5.68 8.07 37.38
C GLY A 271 4.76 8.26 38.59
N GLN A 272 3.60 8.90 38.39
CA GLN A 272 2.48 8.76 39.29
C GLN A 272 2.19 7.27 39.41
N GLU A 273 2.46 6.67 40.57
CA GLU A 273 1.97 5.35 40.94
C GLU A 273 0.42 5.39 40.81
N ARG A 274 -0.09 4.84 39.75
CA ARG A 274 -1.48 4.37 39.67
C ARG A 274 -1.55 3.17 40.60
N THR A 275 -1.95 3.40 41.82
CA THR A 275 -2.37 2.31 42.71
C THR A 275 -3.56 1.65 42.05
N GLU A 276 -3.42 0.36 41.67
CA GLU A 276 -4.56 -0.40 41.15
C GLU A 276 -5.66 -0.39 42.20
N PRO A 277 -6.94 -0.19 41.78
CA PRO A 277 -8.05 -0.15 42.72
C PRO A 277 -8.14 -1.50 43.46
N LEU A 278 -8.01 -1.45 44.75
CA LEU A 278 -7.85 -2.64 45.61
C LEU A 278 -9.14 -3.48 45.73
N MET A 279 -10.31 -2.87 45.48
CA MET A 279 -11.61 -3.53 45.62
C MET A 279 -12.14 -4.06 44.28
N GLU A 280 -11.78 -3.49 43.15
CA GLU A 280 -12.32 -3.91 41.84
C GLU A 280 -11.99 -5.37 41.53
N GLY A 281 -12.96 -6.10 40.98
CA GLY A 281 -12.84 -7.52 40.64
C GLY A 281 -12.97 -8.49 41.81
N ARG A 282 -13.09 -8.02 43.06
CA ARG A 282 -13.32 -8.87 44.23
C ARG A 282 -14.80 -8.88 44.60
N THR A 283 -15.23 -9.89 45.36
CA THR A 283 -16.61 -9.97 45.83
C THR A 283 -16.85 -8.97 46.95
N PHE A 284 -17.87 -8.10 46.83
CA PHE A 284 -18.16 -7.07 47.85
C PHE A 284 -18.41 -7.66 49.23
N ARG A 285 -18.96 -8.86 49.32
CA ARG A 285 -19.16 -9.58 50.60
C ARG A 285 -17.87 -9.86 51.37
N ASP A 286 -16.74 -9.97 50.69
CA ASP A 286 -15.46 -10.20 51.36
C ASP A 286 -15.06 -8.99 52.20
N PHE A 287 -15.49 -7.81 51.81
CA PHE A 287 -15.28 -6.54 52.51
C PHE A 287 -16.42 -6.20 53.45
N PHE A 288 -17.64 -6.57 53.09
CA PHE A 288 -18.84 -6.23 53.85
C PHE A 288 -19.80 -7.44 53.94
N PRO A 289 -19.55 -8.36 54.89
CA PRO A 289 -20.36 -9.59 55.06
C PRO A 289 -21.86 -9.35 55.39
N GLU A 290 -22.19 -8.17 55.99
CA GLU A 290 -23.56 -7.78 56.33
C GLU A 290 -24.34 -7.19 55.14
N SER A 291 -23.77 -7.16 53.93
CA SER A 291 -24.46 -6.68 52.72
C SER A 291 -25.75 -7.45 52.45
N GLN A 292 -26.78 -6.74 52.08
CA GLN A 292 -28.05 -7.26 51.59
C GLN A 292 -28.23 -7.08 50.10
N ALA A 293 -27.16 -6.85 49.36
CA ALA A 293 -27.21 -6.60 47.93
C ALA A 293 -28.00 -7.68 47.16
N ASP A 294 -27.81 -8.96 47.51
CA ASP A 294 -28.56 -10.07 46.87
C ASP A 294 -30.10 -9.94 47.12
N ARG A 295 -30.49 -9.50 48.29
CA ARG A 295 -31.92 -9.33 48.63
C ARG A 295 -32.50 -8.14 47.90
N VAL A 296 -31.72 -7.05 47.79
CA VAL A 296 -32.10 -5.83 47.08
C VAL A 296 -32.20 -6.12 45.57
N LEU A 297 -31.26 -6.83 45.01
CA LEU A 297 -31.32 -7.29 43.61
C LEU A 297 -32.51 -8.21 43.35
N ALA A 298 -32.79 -9.18 44.21
CA ALA A 298 -33.89 -10.12 44.04
C ALA A 298 -35.28 -9.46 44.21
N SER A 299 -35.40 -8.46 45.08
CA SER A 299 -36.67 -7.79 45.36
C SER A 299 -36.93 -6.54 44.53
N GLY A 300 -35.87 -5.98 43.90
CA GLY A 300 -35.95 -4.68 43.22
C GLY A 300 -36.26 -3.49 44.14
N THR A 301 -36.26 -3.68 45.47
CA THR A 301 -36.58 -2.65 46.42
C THR A 301 -35.34 -2.15 47.15
N PRO A 302 -35.05 -0.83 47.10
CA PRO A 302 -33.88 -0.26 47.75
C PRO A 302 -33.95 -0.32 49.26
N SER A 303 -32.83 -0.49 49.93
CA SER A 303 -32.65 -0.45 51.37
C SER A 303 -31.86 0.82 51.72
N TYR A 304 -32.46 1.73 52.47
CA TYR A 304 -31.85 3.01 52.82
C TYR A 304 -31.45 3.07 54.30
N HIS A 305 -30.36 3.75 54.57
CA HIS A 305 -29.90 4.16 55.90
C HIS A 305 -29.91 3.05 56.97
N ARG A 306 -29.53 1.86 56.56
CA ARG A 306 -29.40 0.72 57.49
C ARG A 306 -28.13 0.88 58.33
N ALA A 307 -28.29 0.90 59.64
CA ALA A 307 -27.15 0.95 60.56
C ALA A 307 -26.51 -0.43 60.60
N CYS A 308 -25.26 -0.50 60.28
CA CYS A 308 -24.42 -1.71 60.30
C CYS A 308 -23.15 -1.44 61.08
N THR A 309 -22.52 -2.48 61.58
CA THR A 309 -21.22 -2.35 62.26
C THR A 309 -20.21 -3.13 61.43
N CYS A 310 -19.21 -2.43 60.90
CA CYS A 310 -18.10 -3.02 60.16
C CYS A 310 -16.81 -2.66 60.87
N GLU A 311 -15.99 -3.63 61.24
CA GLU A 311 -14.67 -3.45 61.89
C GLU A 311 -14.69 -2.43 63.06
N ASN A 312 -15.64 -2.55 63.94
CA ASN A 312 -15.85 -1.66 65.10
C ASN A 312 -16.28 -0.21 64.77
N ARG A 313 -16.73 0.08 63.55
CA ARG A 313 -17.27 1.36 63.10
C ARG A 313 -18.76 1.21 62.81
N ARG A 314 -19.58 2.19 63.20
CA ARG A 314 -20.99 2.26 62.82
C ARG A 314 -21.09 2.94 61.46
N LEU A 315 -21.67 2.26 60.49
CA LEU A 315 -21.91 2.76 59.15
C LEU A 315 -23.41 2.86 58.91
N LEU A 316 -23.80 3.85 58.11
CA LEU A 316 -25.13 3.94 57.50
C LEU A 316 -24.98 3.52 56.05
N VAL A 317 -25.61 2.42 55.71
CA VAL A 317 -25.49 1.82 54.38
C VAL A 317 -26.81 1.94 53.63
N SER A 318 -26.77 2.39 52.40
CA SER A 318 -27.88 2.38 51.44
C SER A 318 -27.51 1.49 50.26
N GLU A 319 -28.33 0.48 49.98
CA GLU A 319 -28.17 -0.44 48.88
C GLU A 319 -29.34 -0.22 47.91
N ILE A 320 -28.99 0.14 46.65
CA ILE A 320 -29.95 0.58 45.65
C ILE A 320 -29.75 -0.27 44.40
N PRO A 321 -30.80 -0.92 43.83
CA PRO A 321 -30.68 -1.57 42.55
C PRO A 321 -30.51 -0.51 41.49
N ALA A 322 -29.48 -0.68 40.61
CA ALA A 322 -29.33 0.13 39.43
C ALA A 322 -30.05 -0.56 38.26
N ASP A 323 -30.93 0.18 37.59
CA ASP A 323 -31.51 -0.27 36.32
C ASP A 323 -30.43 -0.27 35.27
N THR A 324 -30.12 -1.45 34.70
CA THR A 324 -29.18 -1.64 33.58
C THR A 324 -29.89 -1.49 32.25
#